data_f68cca73c2d93bac8fb0f08ff9d809b8
#
_entry.id   f68cca73c2d93bac8fb0f08ff9d809b8
#
_cell.length_a   1.000
_cell.length_b   1.000
_cell.length_c   1.000
_cell.angle_alpha   90.00
_cell.angle_beta   90.00
_cell.angle_gamma   90.00
#
_symmetry.space_group_name_H-M   'P 1'
#
loop_
_entity.id
_entity.type
_entity.pdbx_description
1 polymer ?
#
loop_
_entity_poly.entity_id
_entity_poly.type
_entity_poly.pdbx_seq_one_letter_code
_entity_poly.pdbx_strand_id
1 'polypeptide(L)'
;RQNKNTIDDLTDFFGPEFFIDVSSQLNQNYNVCPTQYSPVLFKSMTCLKIEDMSWGLIPSWSKDTSFASKLINARIETIKTKPSFKNLVKKNRCIVIANGYYEWITTPEGKQPVYIHSKENVILMAGLWTSWGNVSSFTIITKSSEGILKNIHHRMPLLINYSDVNTYLDNNIDFSDSYKFYDAGFKYHKVSKKVNYPKNNDASCIKTID
;
A
#
# COMPACT_ATOMS: atom_id res chain seq x y z
N ARG A 1 -2.98 6.68 4.62
CA ARG A 1 -1.81 6.79 3.71
C ARG A 1 -1.83 8.12 2.97
N GLN A 2 -0.71 8.48 2.39
CA GLN A 2 -0.59 9.64 1.52
C GLN A 2 -0.10 9.21 0.14
N ASN A 3 -0.76 9.74 -0.91
CA ASN A 3 -0.28 9.68 -2.28
C ASN A 3 -0.36 11.08 -2.90
N LYS A 4 0.78 11.65 -3.26
CA LYS A 4 0.88 12.93 -3.97
C LYS A 4 1.58 12.79 -5.33
N ASN A 5 1.92 11.57 -5.74
CA ASN A 5 2.63 11.33 -6.99
C ASN A 5 1.75 11.72 -8.19
N THR A 6 2.32 12.42 -9.13
CA THR A 6 1.78 12.61 -10.48
C THR A 6 2.16 11.44 -11.37
N ILE A 7 1.62 11.38 -12.58
CA ILE A 7 2.04 10.41 -13.60
C ILE A 7 3.51 10.60 -13.94
N ASP A 8 3.95 11.84 -14.09
CA ASP A 8 5.34 12.19 -14.41
C ASP A 8 6.28 11.74 -13.29
N ASP A 9 5.93 12.00 -12.00
CA ASP A 9 6.71 11.53 -10.85
C ASP A 9 6.91 10.00 -10.87
N LEU A 10 5.88 9.24 -11.24
CA LEU A 10 5.97 7.78 -11.29
C LEU A 10 6.71 7.28 -12.52
N THR A 11 6.55 7.95 -13.67
CA THR A 11 7.30 7.63 -14.89
C THR A 11 8.80 7.87 -14.68
N ASP A 12 9.16 8.99 -14.06
CA ASP A 12 10.55 9.30 -13.71
C ASP A 12 11.11 8.33 -12.67
N PHE A 13 10.31 7.95 -11.67
CA PHE A 13 10.72 7.00 -10.63
C PHE A 13 10.99 5.60 -11.18
N PHE A 14 10.10 5.10 -12.03
CA PHE A 14 10.25 3.75 -12.60
C PHE A 14 11.24 3.72 -13.77
N GLY A 15 11.48 4.85 -14.44
CA GLY A 15 12.38 4.95 -15.58
C GLY A 15 11.87 4.26 -16.86
N PRO A 16 12.62 4.40 -17.98
CA PRO A 16 12.19 3.91 -19.29
C PRO A 16 12.24 2.38 -19.43
N GLU A 17 12.92 1.68 -18.52
CA GLU A 17 12.98 0.21 -18.49
C GLU A 17 11.64 -0.44 -18.09
N PHE A 18 10.73 0.35 -17.48
CA PHE A 18 9.37 -0.09 -17.19
C PHE A 18 8.42 0.51 -18.22
N PHE A 19 7.89 -0.32 -19.10
CA PHE A 19 6.77 0.08 -19.94
C PHE A 19 5.49 0.01 -19.12
N ILE A 20 5.05 1.17 -18.60
CA ILE A 20 3.88 1.29 -17.72
C ILE A 20 2.75 2.01 -18.46
N ASP A 21 1.60 1.36 -18.56
CA ASP A 21 0.35 1.99 -18.99
C ASP A 21 -0.35 2.60 -17.75
N VAL A 22 -0.51 3.92 -17.76
CA VAL A 22 -1.23 4.64 -16.70
C VAL A 22 -2.61 5.00 -17.21
N SER A 23 -3.60 4.19 -16.83
CA SER A 23 -4.98 4.30 -17.33
C SER A 23 -5.88 5.23 -16.52
N SER A 24 -5.39 5.79 -15.42
CA SER A 24 -6.19 6.67 -14.54
C SER A 24 -5.53 8.03 -14.30
N GLN A 25 -6.35 9.08 -14.11
CA GLN A 25 -5.87 10.33 -13.55
C GLN A 25 -5.54 10.09 -12.07
N LEU A 26 -4.25 10.15 -11.72
CA LEU A 26 -3.82 9.98 -10.34
C LEU A 26 -4.24 11.19 -9.51
N ASN A 27 -5.18 10.99 -8.60
CA ASN A 27 -5.61 12.04 -7.70
C ASN A 27 -4.71 12.10 -6.47
N GLN A 28 -4.15 13.28 -6.20
CA GLN A 28 -3.39 13.49 -4.97
C GLN A 28 -4.31 13.37 -3.75
N ASN A 29 -3.88 12.58 -2.78
CA ASN A 29 -4.62 12.40 -1.54
C ASN A 29 -3.65 12.31 -0.35
N TYR A 30 -3.75 13.26 0.57
CA TYR A 30 -2.92 13.31 1.78
C TYR A 30 -3.43 12.42 2.90
N ASN A 31 -4.65 11.89 2.80
CA ASN A 31 -5.27 11.11 3.86
C ASN A 31 -6.13 9.96 3.31
N VAL A 32 -5.54 9.09 2.49
CA VAL A 32 -6.22 7.92 1.93
C VAL A 32 -6.65 6.98 3.06
N CYS A 33 -7.94 6.81 3.20
CA CYS A 33 -8.59 5.94 4.17
C CYS A 33 -9.10 4.63 3.53
N PRO A 34 -9.41 3.59 4.32
CA PRO A 34 -10.09 2.41 3.81
C PRO A 34 -11.32 2.74 2.96
N THR A 35 -11.55 1.97 1.93
CA THR A 35 -12.58 2.12 0.88
C THR A 35 -12.36 3.27 -0.11
N GLN A 36 -11.34 4.09 0.08
CA GLN A 36 -10.94 5.09 -0.90
C GLN A 36 -9.97 4.51 -1.94
N TYR A 37 -9.84 5.19 -3.07
CA TYR A 37 -8.99 4.78 -4.18
C TYR A 37 -7.54 5.21 -3.97
N SER A 38 -6.62 4.41 -4.51
CA SER A 38 -5.17 4.68 -4.46
C SER A 38 -4.48 4.00 -5.63
N PRO A 39 -3.39 4.57 -6.19
CA PRO A 39 -2.67 3.98 -7.31
C PRO A 39 -2.03 2.65 -6.93
N VAL A 40 -2.21 1.70 -7.80
CA VAL A 40 -1.73 0.32 -7.66
C VAL A 40 -1.06 -0.11 -8.97
N LEU A 41 0.19 -0.55 -8.88
CA LEU A 41 0.93 -1.14 -9.99
C LEU A 41 0.69 -2.65 -9.99
N PHE A 42 0.35 -3.21 -11.14
CA PHE A 42 0.15 -4.63 -11.33
C PHE A 42 0.55 -5.08 -12.74
N LYS A 43 0.80 -6.37 -12.90
CA LYS A 43 1.10 -6.96 -14.20
C LYS A 43 -0.19 -7.35 -14.91
N SER A 44 -0.43 -6.75 -16.08
CA SER A 44 -1.45 -7.20 -17.04
C SER A 44 -0.86 -8.29 -17.95
N MET A 45 -1.62 -8.74 -18.96
CA MET A 45 -1.12 -9.73 -19.91
C MET A 45 0.02 -9.19 -20.78
N THR A 46 0.06 -7.91 -21.06
CA THR A 46 0.98 -7.30 -22.04
C THR A 46 2.01 -6.35 -21.42
N CYS A 47 1.69 -5.70 -20.32
CA CYS A 47 2.53 -4.67 -19.71
C CYS A 47 2.26 -4.52 -18.22
N LEU A 48 3.05 -3.68 -17.56
CA LEU A 48 2.71 -3.17 -16.23
C LEU A 48 1.66 -2.06 -16.38
N LYS A 49 0.72 -2.02 -15.45
CA LYS A 49 -0.33 -1.00 -15.39
C LYS A 49 -0.40 -0.33 -14.04
N ILE A 50 -0.68 0.97 -14.04
CA ILE A 50 -1.07 1.69 -12.84
C ILE A 50 -2.53 2.09 -12.97
N GLU A 51 -3.34 1.62 -12.03
CA GLU A 51 -4.77 1.97 -11.93
C GLU A 51 -5.12 2.34 -10.49
N ASP A 52 -6.09 3.24 -10.35
CA ASP A 52 -6.69 3.50 -9.05
C ASP A 52 -7.63 2.36 -8.65
N MET A 53 -7.30 1.69 -7.53
CA MET A 53 -8.12 0.62 -6.96
C MET A 53 -8.60 0.98 -5.57
N SER A 54 -9.75 0.44 -5.16
CA SER A 54 -10.30 0.65 -3.81
C SER A 54 -9.50 -0.08 -2.75
N TRP A 55 -9.11 0.62 -1.67
CA TRP A 55 -8.39 0.01 -0.55
C TRP A 55 -9.34 -0.73 0.39
N GLY A 56 -9.24 -2.03 0.38
CA GLY A 56 -10.07 -2.96 1.12
C GLY A 56 -10.61 -4.01 0.15
N LEU A 57 -10.01 -5.20 0.20
CA LEU A 57 -10.28 -6.27 -0.75
C LEU A 57 -11.74 -6.74 -0.66
N ILE A 58 -12.42 -6.79 -1.79
CA ILE A 58 -13.73 -7.41 -1.93
C ILE A 58 -13.51 -8.74 -2.65
N PRO A 59 -13.58 -9.90 -1.98
CA PRO A 59 -13.37 -11.18 -2.64
C PRO A 59 -14.34 -11.38 -3.81
N SER A 60 -13.87 -11.96 -4.92
CA SER A 60 -14.69 -12.15 -6.13
C SER A 60 -15.97 -12.98 -5.90
N TRP A 61 -15.97 -13.81 -4.87
CA TRP A 61 -17.11 -14.63 -4.44
C TRP A 61 -18.05 -13.92 -3.45
N SER A 62 -17.72 -12.69 -3.01
CA SER A 62 -18.55 -11.96 -2.04
C SER A 62 -19.90 -11.58 -2.65
N LYS A 63 -20.92 -11.55 -1.80
CA LYS A 63 -22.27 -11.11 -2.20
C LYS A 63 -22.42 -9.59 -2.21
N ASP A 64 -21.58 -8.91 -1.44
CA ASP A 64 -21.61 -7.46 -1.26
C ASP A 64 -20.23 -6.89 -0.91
N THR A 65 -20.16 -5.60 -0.68
CA THR A 65 -18.91 -4.86 -0.36
C THR A 65 -18.53 -4.87 1.13
N SER A 66 -19.23 -5.60 2.00
CA SER A 66 -19.02 -5.57 3.45
C SER A 66 -17.63 -6.02 3.90
N PHE A 67 -16.94 -6.80 3.06
CA PHE A 67 -15.57 -7.23 3.33
C PHE A 67 -14.54 -6.10 3.18
N ALA A 68 -14.81 -5.06 2.39
CA ALA A 68 -13.85 -4.01 2.07
C ALA A 68 -13.21 -3.39 3.32
N SER A 69 -14.00 -3.01 4.32
CA SER A 69 -13.50 -2.40 5.55
C SER A 69 -12.72 -3.36 6.45
N LYS A 70 -12.87 -4.68 6.27
CA LYS A 70 -12.25 -5.74 7.09
C LYS A 70 -10.98 -6.30 6.48
N LEU A 71 -10.86 -6.25 5.15
CA LEU A 71 -9.74 -6.83 4.39
C LEU A 71 -8.78 -5.77 3.85
N ILE A 72 -8.52 -4.73 4.65
CA ILE A 72 -7.55 -3.67 4.31
C ILE A 72 -6.10 -4.15 4.38
N ASN A 73 -5.83 -5.17 5.20
CA ASN A 73 -4.52 -5.78 5.37
C ASN A 73 -4.60 -7.32 5.35
N ALA A 74 -3.56 -7.95 4.79
CA ALA A 74 -3.36 -9.39 4.78
C ALA A 74 -2.05 -9.74 5.49
N ARG A 75 -2.10 -10.62 6.51
CA ARG A 75 -0.89 -11.04 7.21
C ARG A 75 -0.11 -12.07 6.38
N ILE A 76 1.20 -11.83 6.19
CA ILE A 76 2.07 -12.71 5.41
C ILE A 76 2.05 -14.15 5.94
N GLU A 77 1.95 -14.32 7.25
CA GLU A 77 1.98 -15.62 7.93
C GLU A 77 0.77 -16.50 7.58
N THR A 78 -0.35 -15.90 7.19
CA THR A 78 -1.60 -16.63 6.92
C THR A 78 -2.13 -16.43 5.50
N ILE A 79 -1.42 -15.66 4.67
CA ILE A 79 -1.87 -15.27 3.33
C ILE A 79 -2.08 -16.47 2.39
N LYS A 80 -1.26 -17.54 2.55
CA LYS A 80 -1.34 -18.77 1.74
C LYS A 80 -2.50 -19.70 2.14
N THR A 81 -3.10 -19.50 3.31
CA THR A 81 -4.14 -20.38 3.86
C THR A 81 -5.53 -19.76 3.88
N LYS A 82 -5.62 -18.44 4.09
CA LYS A 82 -6.91 -17.76 4.17
C LYS A 82 -7.66 -17.76 2.83
N PRO A 83 -8.96 -18.14 2.81
CA PRO A 83 -9.76 -18.22 1.57
C PRO A 83 -9.77 -16.95 0.73
N SER A 84 -9.78 -15.78 1.37
CA SER A 84 -9.78 -14.48 0.68
C SER A 84 -8.47 -14.18 -0.07
N PHE A 85 -7.36 -14.85 0.28
CA PHE A 85 -6.02 -14.47 -0.21
C PHE A 85 -5.28 -15.59 -0.94
N LYS A 86 -5.47 -16.87 -0.55
CA LYS A 86 -4.65 -18.00 -1.01
C LYS A 86 -4.51 -18.14 -2.53
N ASN A 87 -5.58 -17.83 -3.26
CA ASN A 87 -5.56 -17.89 -4.73
C ASN A 87 -4.93 -16.63 -5.35
N LEU A 88 -5.05 -15.49 -4.69
CA LEU A 88 -4.52 -14.21 -5.18
C LEU A 88 -3.00 -14.14 -5.07
N VAL A 89 -2.40 -14.78 -4.07
CA VAL A 89 -0.92 -14.86 -3.91
C VAL A 89 -0.25 -15.42 -5.16
N LYS A 90 -0.93 -16.31 -5.90
CA LYS A 90 -0.39 -16.94 -7.11
C LYS A 90 -0.73 -16.21 -8.40
N LYS A 91 -1.71 -15.28 -8.41
CA LYS A 91 -2.28 -14.77 -9.66
C LYS A 91 -2.44 -13.26 -9.73
N ASN A 92 -2.61 -12.61 -8.57
CA ASN A 92 -3.06 -11.23 -8.50
C ASN A 92 -2.24 -10.42 -7.49
N ARG A 93 -0.91 -10.48 -7.62
CA ARG A 93 0.00 -9.63 -6.86
C ARG A 93 -0.01 -8.22 -7.43
N CYS A 94 0.11 -7.24 -6.55
CA CYS A 94 0.19 -5.83 -6.92
C CYS A 94 1.10 -5.06 -5.97
N ILE A 95 1.53 -3.89 -6.37
CA ILE A 95 2.33 -2.97 -5.56
C ILE A 95 1.49 -1.72 -5.33
N VAL A 96 1.27 -1.38 -4.08
CA VAL A 96 0.58 -0.15 -3.68
C VAL A 96 1.61 0.95 -3.54
N ILE A 97 1.43 2.03 -4.29
CA ILE A 97 2.36 3.15 -4.34
C ILE A 97 1.90 4.22 -3.35
N ALA A 98 2.81 4.70 -2.51
CA ALA A 98 2.53 5.76 -1.54
C ALA A 98 3.78 6.62 -1.29
N ASN A 99 3.60 7.86 -0.80
CA ASN A 99 4.70 8.68 -0.31
C ASN A 99 4.97 8.43 1.18
N GLY A 100 3.97 7.94 1.90
CA GLY A 100 4.06 7.59 3.31
C GLY A 100 2.74 7.05 3.84
N TYR A 101 2.72 6.72 5.12
CA TYR A 101 1.54 6.20 5.79
C TYR A 101 1.48 6.64 7.25
N TYR A 102 0.29 6.54 7.84
CA TYR A 102 0.05 6.90 9.24
C TYR A 102 -0.04 5.66 10.10
N GLU A 103 0.49 5.80 11.33
CA GLU A 103 0.31 4.88 12.44
C GLU A 103 -0.01 5.67 13.70
N TRP A 104 -0.50 5.01 14.74
CA TRP A 104 -0.92 5.65 15.99
C TRP A 104 -0.15 5.06 17.16
N ILE A 105 0.75 5.86 17.73
CA ILE A 105 1.44 5.50 18.98
C ILE A 105 0.54 5.78 20.20
N THR A 106 0.68 4.97 21.23
CA THR A 106 -0.03 5.21 22.50
C THR A 106 0.81 6.14 23.37
N THR A 107 0.24 7.24 23.81
CA THR A 107 0.83 8.18 24.77
C THR A 107 -0.06 8.31 26.00
N PRO A 108 0.40 8.92 27.10
CA PRO A 108 -0.44 9.19 28.26
C PRO A 108 -1.72 9.98 27.91
N GLU A 109 -1.64 10.86 26.89
CA GLU A 109 -2.74 11.70 26.40
C GLU A 109 -3.64 10.98 25.36
N GLY A 110 -3.39 9.69 25.11
CA GLY A 110 -4.15 8.87 24.17
C GLY A 110 -3.40 8.56 22.88
N LYS A 111 -4.13 8.28 21.81
CA LYS A 111 -3.55 7.93 20.50
C LYS A 111 -3.02 9.17 19.79
N GLN A 112 -1.72 9.16 19.48
CA GLN A 112 -1.01 10.21 18.74
C GLN A 112 -0.65 9.68 17.34
N PRO A 113 -1.19 10.25 16.26
CA PRO A 113 -0.79 9.87 14.91
C PRO A 113 0.63 10.30 14.60
N VAL A 114 1.35 9.44 13.90
CA VAL A 114 2.66 9.69 13.32
C VAL A 114 2.61 9.43 11.82
N TYR A 115 3.33 10.22 11.06
CA TYR A 115 3.52 10.04 9.63
C TYR A 115 4.87 9.39 9.40
N ILE A 116 4.86 8.25 8.71
CA ILE A 116 6.04 7.44 8.37
C ILE A 116 6.31 7.60 6.88
N HIS A 117 7.53 7.94 6.53
CA HIS A 117 7.95 8.15 5.15
C HIS A 117 9.38 7.65 4.92
N SER A 118 9.75 7.39 3.68
CA SER A 118 11.12 7.06 3.27
C SER A 118 11.90 8.29 2.85
N LYS A 119 13.21 8.15 2.70
CA LYS A 119 14.07 9.18 2.10
C LYS A 119 13.80 9.38 0.60
N GLU A 120 13.33 8.33 -0.07
CA GLU A 120 13.11 8.31 -1.53
C GLU A 120 11.75 8.89 -1.95
N ASN A 121 10.95 9.40 -1.01
CA ASN A 121 9.61 9.93 -1.24
C ASN A 121 8.59 8.97 -1.89
N VAL A 122 8.99 7.76 -2.19
CA VAL A 122 8.12 6.70 -2.72
C VAL A 122 8.31 5.44 -1.89
N ILE A 123 7.21 4.81 -1.52
CA ILE A 123 7.15 3.54 -0.80
C ILE A 123 6.36 2.57 -1.65
N LEU A 124 6.95 1.43 -1.97
CA LEU A 124 6.33 0.34 -2.70
C LEU A 124 5.90 -0.74 -1.69
N MET A 125 4.58 -0.87 -1.48
CA MET A 125 4.02 -1.84 -0.53
C MET A 125 3.46 -3.03 -1.29
N ALA A 126 3.87 -4.25 -0.91
CA ALA A 126 3.29 -5.47 -1.44
C ALA A 126 1.79 -5.54 -1.19
N GLY A 127 1.02 -5.94 -2.17
CA GLY A 127 -0.42 -6.10 -2.08
C GLY A 127 -0.94 -7.26 -2.91
N LEU A 128 -2.21 -7.55 -2.70
CA LEU A 128 -3.00 -8.44 -3.55
C LEU A 128 -4.24 -7.69 -4.01
N TRP A 129 -4.68 -7.97 -5.23
CA TRP A 129 -5.86 -7.34 -5.79
C TRP A 129 -6.85 -8.34 -6.37
N THR A 130 -8.08 -7.92 -6.56
CA THR A 130 -9.11 -8.68 -7.27
C THR A 130 -10.20 -7.75 -7.78
N SER A 131 -10.97 -8.21 -8.76
CA SER A 131 -12.16 -7.51 -9.24
C SER A 131 -13.43 -8.21 -8.72
N TRP A 132 -14.39 -7.38 -8.32
CA TRP A 132 -15.75 -7.77 -7.97
C TRP A 132 -16.72 -6.90 -8.78
N GLY A 133 -17.41 -7.49 -9.77
CA GLY A 133 -18.10 -6.70 -10.78
C GLY A 133 -17.14 -5.72 -11.47
N ASN A 134 -17.50 -4.45 -11.46
CA ASN A 134 -16.70 -3.37 -12.05
C ASN A 134 -15.75 -2.69 -11.03
N VAL A 135 -15.61 -3.23 -9.82
CA VAL A 135 -14.78 -2.65 -8.77
C VAL A 135 -13.50 -3.45 -8.62
N SER A 136 -12.37 -2.85 -8.96
CA SER A 136 -11.04 -3.37 -8.59
C SER A 136 -10.68 -2.92 -7.19
N SER A 137 -10.26 -3.87 -6.34
CA SER A 137 -9.95 -3.62 -4.94
C SER A 137 -8.68 -4.36 -4.52
N PHE A 138 -7.98 -3.81 -3.53
CA PHE A 138 -6.73 -4.38 -3.06
C PHE A 138 -6.61 -4.44 -1.53
N THR A 139 -5.69 -5.26 -1.05
CA THR A 139 -5.25 -5.34 0.33
C THR A 139 -3.73 -5.17 0.40
N ILE A 140 -3.21 -4.63 1.51
CA ILE A 140 -1.77 -4.53 1.75
C ILE A 140 -1.31 -5.75 2.53
N ILE A 141 -0.19 -6.36 2.08
CA ILE A 141 0.46 -7.42 2.83
C ILE A 141 1.25 -6.81 3.98
N THR A 142 1.08 -7.35 5.17
CA THR A 142 1.79 -6.89 6.36
C THR A 142 2.61 -8.02 6.98
N LYS A 143 3.72 -7.65 7.62
CA LYS A 143 4.62 -8.52 8.39
C LYS A 143 4.88 -7.94 9.78
N SER A 144 5.59 -8.67 10.62
CA SER A 144 6.12 -8.13 11.90
C SER A 144 7.03 -6.95 11.64
N SER A 145 6.93 -5.92 12.47
CA SER A 145 7.74 -4.70 12.32
C SER A 145 9.22 -4.96 12.59
N GLU A 146 10.06 -4.22 11.89
CA GLU A 146 11.52 -4.25 11.99
C GLU A 146 12.09 -2.84 12.09
N GLY A 147 13.37 -2.73 12.44
CA GLY A 147 14.06 -1.45 12.56
C GLY A 147 13.36 -0.49 13.53
N ILE A 148 13.35 0.79 13.18
CA ILE A 148 12.74 1.86 13.98
C ILE A 148 11.21 1.73 14.10
N LEU A 149 10.57 1.01 13.16
CA LEU A 149 9.12 0.84 13.13
C LEU A 149 8.61 -0.06 14.25
N LYS A 150 9.46 -0.89 14.87
CA LYS A 150 9.12 -1.68 16.07
C LYS A 150 8.61 -0.82 17.23
N ASN A 151 9.14 0.40 17.34
CA ASN A 151 8.77 1.34 18.39
C ASN A 151 7.42 2.04 18.15
N ILE A 152 6.86 1.88 16.95
CA ILE A 152 5.62 2.55 16.54
C ILE A 152 4.45 1.59 16.58
N HIS A 153 4.58 0.45 15.90
CA HIS A 153 3.53 -0.55 15.80
C HIS A 153 4.13 -1.94 15.59
N HIS A 154 3.49 -2.99 16.09
CA HIS A 154 3.97 -4.38 15.97
C HIS A 154 3.87 -4.95 14.53
N ARG A 155 3.18 -4.27 13.62
CA ARG A 155 3.05 -4.64 12.21
C ARG A 155 3.51 -3.51 11.32
N MET A 156 4.06 -3.86 10.15
CA MET A 156 4.42 -2.94 9.08
C MET A 156 4.01 -3.51 7.72
N PRO A 157 3.82 -2.70 6.68
CA PRO A 157 3.70 -3.19 5.31
C PRO A 157 4.91 -4.03 4.91
N LEU A 158 4.69 -5.08 4.12
CA LEU A 158 5.78 -5.73 3.40
C LEU A 158 6.21 -4.80 2.26
N LEU A 159 7.48 -4.41 2.29
CA LEU A 159 8.04 -3.48 1.32
C LEU A 159 8.71 -4.22 0.18
N ILE A 160 8.61 -3.65 -1.01
CA ILE A 160 9.27 -4.13 -2.22
C ILE A 160 10.38 -3.14 -2.58
N ASN A 161 11.59 -3.66 -2.77
CA ASN A 161 12.67 -2.87 -3.35
C ASN A 161 12.37 -2.60 -4.83
N TYR A 162 12.81 -1.47 -5.35
CA TYR A 162 12.71 -1.15 -6.77
C TYR A 162 13.23 -2.28 -7.66
N SER A 163 14.40 -2.82 -7.37
CA SER A 163 14.99 -3.96 -8.11
C SER A 163 14.15 -5.23 -8.13
N ASP A 164 13.24 -5.39 -7.16
CA ASP A 164 12.44 -6.60 -6.98
C ASP A 164 11.02 -6.48 -7.55
N VAL A 165 10.67 -5.32 -8.14
CA VAL A 165 9.33 -5.04 -8.69
C VAL A 165 8.90 -6.11 -9.68
N ASN A 166 9.71 -6.39 -10.70
CA ASN A 166 9.41 -7.40 -11.71
C ASN A 166 9.30 -8.80 -11.11
N THR A 167 10.21 -9.15 -10.20
CA THR A 167 10.22 -10.45 -9.51
C THR A 167 8.98 -10.63 -8.65
N TYR A 168 8.58 -9.56 -7.94
CA TYR A 168 7.37 -9.61 -7.12
C TYR A 168 6.10 -9.75 -7.96
N LEU A 169 6.02 -9.05 -9.07
CA LEU A 169 4.85 -9.08 -9.95
C LEU A 169 4.81 -10.30 -10.87
N ASP A 170 5.90 -11.08 -10.96
CA ASP A 170 5.89 -12.33 -11.70
C ASP A 170 5.22 -13.44 -10.89
N ASN A 171 3.98 -13.75 -11.28
CA ASN A 171 3.16 -14.76 -10.62
C ASN A 171 3.71 -16.21 -10.75
N ASN A 172 4.70 -16.46 -11.60
CA ASN A 172 5.38 -17.76 -11.72
C ASN A 172 6.43 -17.99 -10.64
N ILE A 173 6.89 -16.93 -9.98
CA ILE A 173 7.87 -17.02 -8.89
C ILE A 173 7.13 -17.26 -7.57
N ASP A 174 7.58 -18.23 -6.74
CA ASP A 174 6.94 -18.46 -5.44
C ASP A 174 7.11 -17.24 -4.56
N PHE A 175 6.01 -16.84 -3.94
CA PHE A 175 5.96 -15.72 -3.01
C PHE A 175 6.89 -15.89 -1.78
N SER A 176 7.23 -17.13 -1.39
CA SER A 176 7.94 -17.42 -0.13
C SER A 176 9.44 -17.15 -0.16
N ASP A 177 10.07 -17.06 -1.35
CA ASP A 177 11.52 -17.23 -1.43
C ASP A 177 12.31 -15.93 -1.56
N SER A 178 11.65 -14.76 -1.65
CA SER A 178 12.33 -13.58 -2.16
C SER A 178 12.20 -12.29 -1.35
N TYR A 179 11.56 -12.30 -0.16
CA TYR A 179 11.39 -11.00 0.53
C TYR A 179 12.32 -10.86 1.73
N LYS A 180 13.51 -10.36 1.45
CA LYS A 180 14.41 -9.82 2.46
C LYS A 180 13.83 -8.50 3.00
N PHE A 181 14.16 -8.20 4.23
CA PHE A 181 13.87 -6.88 4.80
C PHE A 181 14.54 -5.81 3.94
N TYR A 182 13.73 -4.85 3.48
CA TYR A 182 14.19 -3.64 2.83
C TYR A 182 14.08 -2.48 3.82
N ASP A 183 15.22 -1.93 4.22
CA ASP A 183 15.27 -0.71 5.00
C ASP A 183 15.23 0.50 4.05
N ALA A 184 14.05 1.04 3.86
CA ALA A 184 13.84 2.26 3.07
C ALA A 184 14.40 3.53 3.72
N GLY A 185 15.20 3.42 4.77
CA GLY A 185 15.68 4.56 5.56
C GLY A 185 14.52 5.36 6.16
N PHE A 186 13.56 4.66 6.74
CA PHE A 186 12.37 5.26 7.31
C PHE A 186 12.67 6.33 8.34
N LYS A 187 11.87 7.40 8.25
CA LYS A 187 11.73 8.43 9.27
C LYS A 187 10.28 8.55 9.66
N TYR A 188 10.03 9.07 10.84
CA TYR A 188 8.68 9.41 11.26
C TYR A 188 8.67 10.67 12.12
N HIS A 189 7.53 11.33 12.16
CA HIS A 189 7.29 12.47 13.03
C HIS A 189 5.81 12.51 13.44
N LYS A 190 5.53 13.18 14.54
CA LYS A 190 4.14 13.40 15.00
C LYS A 190 3.43 14.34 14.03
N VAL A 191 2.15 14.06 13.80
CA VAL A 191 1.28 14.90 12.98
C VAL A 191 -0.02 15.23 13.73
N SER A 192 -0.73 16.23 13.26
CA SER A 192 -1.99 16.65 13.85
C SER A 192 -3.03 15.53 13.84
N LYS A 193 -3.85 15.46 14.91
CA LYS A 193 -5.02 14.57 14.99
C LYS A 193 -6.08 14.84 13.90
N LYS A 194 -5.91 15.88 13.07
CA LYS A 194 -6.73 16.12 11.87
C LYS A 194 -6.82 14.90 10.95
N VAL A 195 -5.75 14.09 10.86
CA VAL A 195 -5.72 12.86 10.04
C VAL A 195 -6.74 11.81 10.45
N ASN A 196 -7.30 11.90 11.67
CA ASN A 196 -8.35 11.00 12.12
C ASN A 196 -9.70 11.24 11.41
N TYR A 197 -9.83 12.36 10.72
CA TYR A 197 -11.04 12.72 10.00
C TYR A 197 -10.79 12.61 8.48
N PRO A 198 -11.42 11.66 7.78
CA PRO A 198 -11.18 11.38 6.34
C PRO A 198 -11.43 12.57 5.41
N LYS A 199 -12.23 13.56 5.86
CA LYS A 199 -12.50 14.79 5.09
C LYS A 199 -11.31 15.74 5.02
N ASN A 200 -10.36 15.64 5.95
CA ASN A 200 -9.14 16.44 5.93
C ASN A 200 -8.16 15.81 4.94
N ASN A 201 -7.94 16.49 3.83
CA ASN A 201 -7.13 16.02 2.71
C ASN A 201 -6.29 17.17 2.14
N ASP A 202 -5.35 17.66 2.93
CA ASP A 202 -4.43 18.72 2.53
C ASP A 202 -3.03 18.52 3.15
N ALA A 203 -2.05 19.32 2.72
CA ALA A 203 -0.67 19.21 3.16
C ALA A 203 -0.47 19.39 4.68
N SER A 204 -1.43 19.92 5.43
CA SER A 204 -1.34 20.03 6.89
C SER A 204 -1.41 18.66 7.58
N CYS A 205 -1.93 17.63 6.89
CA CYS A 205 -1.99 16.26 7.40
C CYS A 205 -0.61 15.64 7.64
N ILE A 206 0.42 16.09 6.93
CA ILE A 206 1.79 15.57 7.02
C ILE A 206 2.77 16.52 7.71
N LYS A 207 2.31 17.71 8.12
CA LYS A 207 3.19 18.65 8.84
C LYS A 207 3.53 18.15 10.23
N THR A 208 4.81 18.25 10.57
CA THR A 208 5.30 18.01 11.94
C THR A 208 4.57 18.92 12.93
N ILE A 209 4.22 18.35 14.07
CA ILE A 209 3.79 19.08 15.26
C ILE A 209 4.83 18.88 16.37
N ASP A 210 4.98 19.86 17.23
CA ASP A 210 5.88 19.82 18.40
C ASP A 210 5.43 18.81 19.45
#